data_3bb7b34d9e6c3af432b38971114a5ef7
#
_entry.id   3bb7b34d9e6c3af432b38971114a5ef7
#
_cell.length_a   1.000
_cell.length_b   1.000
_cell.length_c   1.000
_cell.angle_alpha   90.00
_cell.angle_beta   90.00
_cell.angle_gamma   90.00
#
_symmetry.space_group_name_H-M   'P 1'
#
loop_
_entity.id
_entity.type
_entity.pdbx_description
1 polymer ?
#
loop_
_entity_poly.entity_id
_entity_poly.type
_entity_poly.pdbx_seq_one_letter_code
_entity_poly.pdbx_strand_id
1 'polypeptide(L)'
;MELGTKIIGDFGGYGPLWNGEVVNRSYRGRRVIINKEVTDYMVKVEWDDGDYTWLDASEINAAVGKLSPIGYYTEEAYYAR
;
A
#
# COMPACT_ATOMS: atom_id res chain seq x y z
N MET A 1 2.36 7.53 -3.79
CA MET A 1 2.35 7.22 -2.34
C MET A 1 3.66 7.65 -1.74
N GLU A 2 3.59 8.45 -0.71
CA GLU A 2 4.79 9.03 -0.10
C GLU A 2 5.58 7.98 0.69
N LEU A 3 6.90 8.16 0.74
CA LEU A 3 7.72 7.38 1.66
C LEU A 3 7.28 7.72 3.09
N GLY A 4 7.24 6.70 3.93
CA GLY A 4 6.74 6.85 5.29
C GLY A 4 5.24 6.60 5.44
N THR A 5 4.52 6.40 4.34
CA THR A 5 3.10 6.05 4.41
C THR A 5 2.94 4.74 5.16
N LYS A 6 2.08 4.72 6.17
CA LYS A 6 1.80 3.52 6.94
C LYS A 6 0.82 2.62 6.19
N ILE A 7 1.11 1.33 6.19
CA ILE A 7 0.34 0.33 5.47
C ILE A 7 -0.16 -0.72 6.45
N ILE A 8 -1.40 -1.15 6.26
CA ILE A 8 -2.02 -2.24 7.01
C ILE A 8 -2.25 -3.41 6.06
N GLY A 9 -1.83 -4.59 6.45
CA GLY A 9 -2.20 -5.82 5.76
C GLY A 9 -3.24 -6.56 6.59
N ASP A 10 -4.43 -6.75 6.03
CA ASP A 10 -5.52 -7.45 6.70
C ASP A 10 -5.88 -8.68 5.87
N PHE A 11 -5.61 -9.85 6.40
CA PHE A 11 -5.88 -11.11 5.72
C PHE A 11 -6.98 -11.92 6.42
N GLY A 12 -7.88 -11.22 7.06
CA GLY A 12 -9.04 -11.82 7.71
C GLY A 12 -8.65 -12.53 9.00
N GLY A 13 -9.23 -13.69 9.22
CA GLY A 13 -9.01 -14.46 10.45
C GLY A 13 -7.71 -15.27 10.49
N TYR A 14 -6.83 -15.08 9.52
CA TYR A 14 -5.61 -15.91 9.42
C TYR A 14 -4.41 -15.32 10.14
N GLY A 15 -4.62 -14.40 11.02
CA GLY A 15 -3.55 -13.86 11.82
C GLY A 15 -3.78 -12.41 12.21
N PRO A 16 -2.82 -11.81 12.92
CA PRO A 16 -2.91 -10.42 13.31
C PRO A 16 -2.78 -9.51 12.10
N LEU A 17 -3.19 -8.25 12.27
CA LEU A 17 -2.93 -7.23 11.25
C LEU A 17 -1.42 -7.06 11.08
N TRP A 18 -1.01 -6.87 9.85
CA TRP A 18 0.37 -6.55 9.53
C TRP A 18 0.50 -5.04 9.48
N ASN A 19 1.55 -4.53 10.08
CA ASN A 19 1.84 -3.09 10.08
C ASN A 19 3.16 -2.85 9.37
N GLY A 20 3.15 -1.96 8.42
CA GLY A 20 4.33 -1.66 7.64
C GLY A 20 4.41 -0.21 7.24
N GLU A 21 5.44 0.10 6.48
CA GLU A 21 5.73 1.45 6.05
C GLU A 21 6.35 1.42 4.67
N VAL A 22 5.94 2.34 3.81
CA VAL A 22 6.54 2.48 2.48
C VAL A 22 7.93 3.07 2.64
N VAL A 23 8.94 2.31 2.22
CA VAL A 23 10.35 2.71 2.37
C VAL A 23 11.04 2.98 1.04
N ASN A 24 10.42 2.58 -0.07
CA ASN A 24 10.97 2.84 -1.39
C ASN A 24 9.86 2.75 -2.45
N ARG A 25 10.16 3.26 -3.63
CA ARG A 25 9.26 3.21 -4.79
C ARG A 25 10.05 2.87 -6.04
N SER A 26 9.41 2.18 -6.98
CA SER A 26 10.02 1.86 -8.26
C SER A 26 9.01 2.07 -9.39
N TYR A 27 9.36 2.94 -10.31
CA TYR A 27 8.53 3.23 -11.49
C TYR A 27 8.97 2.31 -12.61
N ARG A 28 8.20 1.30 -12.86
CA ARG A 28 8.56 0.18 -13.73
C ARG A 28 8.34 0.50 -15.21
N GLY A 29 9.08 1.46 -15.70
CA GLY A 29 9.13 1.75 -17.13
C GLY A 29 7.92 2.48 -17.71
N ARG A 30 6.96 2.82 -16.91
CA ARG A 30 5.78 3.51 -17.40
C ARG A 30 6.03 4.99 -17.49
N ARG A 31 5.33 5.61 -18.42
CA ARG A 31 5.49 7.03 -18.66
C ARG A 31 4.47 7.84 -17.90
N VAL A 32 4.92 8.96 -17.39
CA VAL A 32 4.02 9.96 -16.86
C VAL A 32 3.30 10.58 -18.03
N ILE A 33 2.00 10.63 -17.93
CA ILE A 33 1.19 11.32 -18.91
C ILE A 33 0.99 12.74 -18.41
N ILE A 34 1.09 13.69 -19.30
CA ILE A 34 0.99 15.10 -18.93
C ILE A 34 -0.29 15.34 -18.14
N ASN A 35 -0.14 16.01 -17.01
CA ASN A 35 -1.24 16.38 -16.11
C ASN A 35 -1.94 15.19 -15.44
N LYS A 36 -1.28 14.05 -15.37
CA LYS A 36 -1.83 12.88 -14.69
C LYS A 36 -0.82 12.33 -13.70
N GLU A 37 -1.35 11.77 -12.63
CA GLU A 37 -0.54 11.06 -11.66
C GLU A 37 0.02 9.78 -12.26
N VAL A 38 1.22 9.44 -11.83
CA VAL A 38 1.78 8.12 -12.11
C VAL A 38 1.16 7.15 -11.12
N THR A 39 0.40 6.21 -11.64
CA THR A 39 -0.22 5.19 -10.80
C THR A 39 0.36 3.81 -11.03
N ASP A 40 1.19 3.66 -12.06
CA ASP A 40 1.76 2.38 -12.41
C ASP A 40 3.19 2.29 -11.89
N TYR A 41 3.29 2.02 -10.61
CA TYR A 41 4.59 1.88 -9.95
C TYR A 41 4.44 0.91 -8.78
N MET A 42 5.57 0.44 -8.29
CA MET A 42 5.62 -0.44 -7.13
C MET A 42 6.14 0.30 -5.91
N VAL A 43 5.73 -0.14 -4.76
CA VAL A 43 6.24 0.35 -3.49
C VAL A 43 6.82 -0.82 -2.70
N LYS A 44 7.90 -0.54 -1.99
CA LYS A 44 8.48 -1.49 -1.05
C LYS A 44 7.92 -1.18 0.32
N VAL A 45 7.23 -2.14 0.90
CA VAL A 45 6.69 -2.02 2.24
C VAL A 45 7.54 -2.86 3.18
N GLU A 46 8.07 -2.24 4.19
CA GLU A 46 8.81 -2.92 5.24
C GLU A 46 7.87 -3.13 6.41
N TRP A 47 7.74 -4.38 6.82
CA TRP A 47 6.83 -4.78 7.89
C TRP A 47 7.53 -4.77 9.24
N ASP A 48 6.75 -4.72 10.31
CA ASP A 48 7.26 -4.64 11.68
C ASP A 48 8.19 -5.79 12.07
N ASP A 49 8.08 -6.93 11.42
CA ASP A 49 8.93 -8.08 11.70
C ASP A 49 10.28 -8.03 10.99
N GLY A 50 10.52 -6.98 10.22
CA GLY A 50 11.75 -6.81 9.47
C GLY A 50 11.71 -7.34 8.04
N ASP A 51 10.67 -8.05 7.67
CA ASP A 51 10.47 -8.47 6.29
C ASP A 51 10.00 -7.31 5.42
N TYR A 52 10.05 -7.51 4.12
CA TYR A 52 9.53 -6.53 3.18
C TYR A 52 8.82 -7.21 2.03
N THR A 53 7.96 -6.45 1.37
CA THR A 53 7.22 -6.90 0.21
C THR A 53 7.17 -5.77 -0.81
N TRP A 54 7.37 -6.10 -2.08
CA TRP A 54 7.13 -5.16 -3.16
C TRP A 54 5.70 -5.37 -3.65
N LEU A 55 4.93 -4.30 -3.67
CA LEU A 55 3.53 -4.31 -4.09
C LEU A 55 3.30 -3.31 -5.20
N ASP A 56 2.42 -3.63 -6.14
CA ASP A 56 1.92 -2.60 -7.03
C ASP A 56 1.14 -1.59 -6.21
N ALA A 57 1.33 -0.32 -6.50
CA ALA A 57 0.61 0.72 -5.77
C ALA A 57 -0.90 0.52 -5.86
N SER A 58 -1.37 -0.03 -6.97
CA SER A 58 -2.80 -0.32 -7.18
C SER A 58 -3.35 -1.42 -6.26
N GLU A 59 -2.47 -2.22 -5.66
CA GLU A 59 -2.90 -3.26 -4.72
C GLU A 59 -3.21 -2.69 -3.34
N ILE A 60 -2.80 -1.45 -3.09
CA ILE A 60 -2.99 -0.82 -1.79
C ILE A 60 -4.20 0.11 -1.86
N ASN A 61 -5.16 -0.19 -1.02
CA ASN A 61 -6.42 0.54 -0.96
C ASN A 61 -6.20 1.85 -0.20
N ALA A 62 -6.26 2.95 -0.91
CA ALA A 62 -6.08 4.28 -0.31
C ALA A 62 -7.40 5.07 -0.22
N ALA A 63 -8.46 4.55 -0.79
CA ALA A 63 -9.75 5.22 -0.80
C ALA A 63 -10.51 4.99 0.49
N VAL A 64 -10.86 6.06 1.16
CA VAL A 64 -11.68 6.01 2.37
C VAL A 64 -13.06 5.48 2.04
N GLY A 65 -13.58 4.61 2.90
CA GLY A 65 -14.92 4.07 2.76
C GLY A 65 -15.03 2.87 1.82
N LYS A 66 -13.96 2.48 1.19
CA LYS A 66 -13.96 1.33 0.32
C LYS A 66 -13.75 0.08 1.15
N LEU A 67 -14.66 -0.86 1.06
CA LEU A 67 -14.58 -2.09 1.82
C LEU A 67 -14.03 -3.21 0.97
N SER A 68 -12.98 -3.83 1.47
CA SER A 68 -12.46 -5.07 0.95
C SER A 68 -12.14 -5.94 2.16
N PRO A 69 -12.59 -7.18 2.20
CA PRO A 69 -12.38 -8.01 3.39
C PRO A 69 -10.93 -8.39 3.62
N ILE A 70 -10.15 -8.45 2.56
CA ILE A 70 -8.77 -8.91 2.63
C ILE A 70 -7.92 -8.03 1.72
N GLY A 71 -6.73 -7.69 2.15
CA GLY A 71 -5.78 -6.99 1.32
C GLY A 71 -4.98 -5.95 2.07
N TYR A 72 -4.40 -5.05 1.28
CA TYR A 72 -3.53 -4.00 1.79
C TYR A 72 -4.25 -2.66 1.75
N TYR A 73 -4.01 -1.84 2.76
CA TYR A 73 -4.64 -0.53 2.90
C TYR A 73 -3.61 0.46 3.39
N THR A 74 -3.80 1.74 3.06
CA THR A 74 -3.12 2.75 3.85
C THR A 74 -3.76 2.75 5.24
N GLU A 75 -2.98 3.05 6.25
CA GLU A 75 -3.49 3.12 7.62
C GLU A 75 -4.67 4.08 7.73
N GLU A 76 -4.56 5.24 7.07
CA GLU A 76 -5.64 6.22 7.05
C GLU A 76 -6.94 5.64 6.47
N ALA A 77 -6.85 4.95 5.34
CA ALA A 77 -8.04 4.35 4.73
C ALA A 77 -8.61 3.23 5.59
N TYR A 78 -7.74 2.46 6.21
CA TYR A 78 -8.16 1.32 7.02
C TYR A 78 -8.97 1.75 8.24
N TYR A 79 -8.47 2.75 8.96
CA TYR A 79 -9.13 3.20 10.18
C TYR A 79 -10.28 4.18 9.94
N ALA A 80 -10.44 4.65 8.74
CA ALA A 80 -11.53 5.56 8.38
C ALA A 80 -12.76 4.87 7.81
N ARG A 81 -12.73 3.57 7.68
CA ARG A 81 -13.87 2.83 7.14
C ARG A 81 -14.94 2.50 8.17
#